data_663fbff5ee8e4d7882d7ff1db17a5067
#
_entry.id   663fbff5ee8e4d7882d7ff1db17a5067
#
_cell.length_a   1.000
_cell.length_b   1.000
_cell.length_c   1.000
_cell.angle_alpha   90.00
_cell.angle_beta   90.00
_cell.angle_gamma   90.00
#
_symmetry.space_group_name_H-M   'P 1'
#
loop_
_entity.id
_entity.type
_entity.pdbx_description
1 polymer ?
#
loop_
_entity_poly.entity_id
_entity_poly.type
_entity_poly.pdbx_seq_one_letter_code
_entity_poly.pdbx_strand_id
1 'polypeptide(L)'
;MPNLAPYGSAKAGLTGLMRTLALELAEHSIRVNSVNPTTVATPMLQNPVNFGLLRPDLDDPTAEDVLPVYRTLNALPIPYVQADDIRNAVLFLVSDEARYVTGVALPVDAGYAVK
;
A
#
# COMPACT_ATOMS: atom_id res chain seq x y z
N MET A 1 4.31 11.60 -9.89
CA MET A 1 4.25 11.12 -11.30
C MET A 1 3.11 11.82 -12.03
N PRO A 2 3.31 12.38 -13.20
CA PRO A 2 2.23 12.89 -14.03
C PRO A 2 1.31 11.73 -14.49
N ASN A 3 0.08 12.06 -14.91
CA ASN A 3 -0.90 11.10 -15.43
C ASN A 3 -1.46 10.06 -14.44
N LEU A 4 -1.39 10.31 -13.13
CA LEU A 4 -1.95 9.44 -12.10
C LEU A 4 -3.30 9.92 -11.53
N ALA A 5 -3.93 10.93 -12.12
CA ALA A 5 -5.20 11.46 -11.63
C ALA A 5 -6.30 10.38 -11.51
N PRO A 6 -6.51 9.47 -12.49
CA PRO A 6 -7.51 8.41 -12.34
C PRO A 6 -7.17 7.45 -11.20
N TYR A 7 -5.90 7.09 -11.05
CA TYR A 7 -5.43 6.22 -9.96
C TYR A 7 -5.62 6.90 -8.59
N GLY A 8 -5.15 8.14 -8.45
CA GLY A 8 -5.30 8.90 -7.20
C GLY A 8 -6.77 9.08 -6.81
N SER A 9 -7.63 9.41 -7.77
CA SER A 9 -9.08 9.54 -7.55
C SER A 9 -9.70 8.23 -7.10
N ALA A 10 -9.37 7.11 -7.73
CA ALA A 10 -9.87 5.79 -7.35
C ALA A 10 -9.41 5.40 -5.93
N LYS A 11 -8.15 5.64 -5.59
CA LYS A 11 -7.62 5.35 -4.25
C LYS A 11 -8.23 6.22 -3.16
N ALA A 12 -8.41 7.51 -3.42
CA ALA A 12 -9.09 8.42 -2.50
C ALA A 12 -10.58 8.03 -2.32
N GLY A 13 -11.26 7.69 -3.42
CA GLY A 13 -12.63 7.21 -3.41
C GLY A 13 -12.80 5.92 -2.60
N LEU A 14 -11.84 4.98 -2.69
CA LEU A 14 -11.85 3.75 -1.91
C LEU A 14 -11.76 4.02 -0.39
N THR A 15 -10.95 4.98 0.03
CA THR A 15 -10.87 5.38 1.44
C THR A 15 -12.17 6.03 1.92
N GLY A 16 -12.79 6.86 1.09
CA GLY A 16 -14.10 7.44 1.37
C GLY A 16 -15.19 6.37 1.50
N LEU A 17 -15.25 5.44 0.56
CA LEU A 17 -16.17 4.29 0.59
C LEU A 17 -15.98 3.46 1.86
N MET A 18 -14.75 3.13 2.22
CA MET A 18 -14.43 2.35 3.42
C MET A 18 -14.98 3.04 4.68
N ARG A 19 -14.78 4.34 4.82
CA ARG A 19 -15.26 5.10 5.98
C ARG A 19 -16.78 5.19 6.03
N THR A 20 -17.43 5.38 4.90
CA THR A 20 -18.90 5.39 4.80
C THR A 20 -19.47 4.03 5.17
N LEU A 21 -18.94 2.96 4.62
CA LEU A 21 -19.38 1.59 4.96
C LEU A 21 -19.12 1.25 6.44
N ALA A 22 -18.02 1.71 7.02
CA ALA A 22 -17.76 1.53 8.45
C ALA A 22 -18.86 2.15 9.32
N LEU A 23 -19.35 3.32 8.92
CA LEU A 23 -20.42 4.01 9.62
C LEU A 23 -21.78 3.34 9.39
N GLU A 24 -22.14 3.04 8.13
CA GLU A 24 -23.43 2.44 7.78
C GLU A 24 -23.61 1.04 8.37
N LEU A 25 -22.52 0.25 8.47
CA LEU A 25 -22.57 -1.13 8.95
C LEU A 25 -22.30 -1.27 10.46
N ALA A 26 -22.02 -0.16 11.15
CA ALA A 26 -21.71 -0.17 12.57
C ALA A 26 -22.87 -0.71 13.42
N GLU A 27 -24.11 -0.39 13.06
CA GLU A 27 -25.31 -0.90 13.74
C GLU A 27 -25.46 -2.44 13.69
N HIS A 28 -24.84 -3.05 12.68
CA HIS A 28 -24.78 -4.51 12.51
C HIS A 28 -23.53 -5.13 13.13
N SER A 29 -22.73 -4.35 13.86
CA SER A 29 -21.44 -4.78 14.44
C SER A 29 -20.46 -5.29 13.39
N ILE A 30 -20.54 -4.79 12.15
CA ILE A 30 -19.61 -5.09 11.07
C ILE A 30 -18.53 -4.01 11.02
N ARG A 31 -17.29 -4.43 11.11
CA ARG A 31 -16.12 -3.56 11.01
C ARG A 31 -15.63 -3.47 9.57
N VAL A 32 -15.25 -2.28 9.14
CA VAL A 32 -14.69 -2.03 7.81
C VAL A 32 -13.43 -1.21 7.96
N ASN A 33 -12.33 -1.73 7.47
CA ASN A 33 -11.02 -1.09 7.50
C ASN A 33 -10.32 -1.27 6.16
N SER A 34 -9.28 -0.52 5.90
CA SER A 34 -8.39 -0.71 4.76
C SER A 34 -6.94 -0.87 5.22
N VAL A 35 -6.16 -1.63 4.46
CA VAL A 35 -4.71 -1.71 4.58
C VAL A 35 -4.10 -1.00 3.38
N ASN A 36 -3.19 -0.09 3.65
CA ASN A 36 -2.58 0.78 2.66
C ASN A 36 -1.07 0.48 2.57
N PRO A 37 -0.66 -0.45 1.70
CA PRO A 37 0.75 -0.78 1.53
C PRO A 37 1.48 0.27 0.69
N THR A 38 2.79 0.33 0.87
CA THR A 38 3.71 0.94 -0.07
C THR A 38 4.08 -0.07 -1.18
N THR A 39 5.28 0.02 -1.70
CA THR A 39 5.85 -0.95 -2.63
C THR A 39 5.96 -2.33 -1.98
N VAL A 40 5.22 -3.30 -2.49
CA VAL A 40 5.24 -4.70 -2.03
C VAL A 40 6.01 -5.55 -3.02
N ALA A 41 6.89 -6.42 -2.54
CA ALA A 41 7.68 -7.35 -3.35
C ALA A 41 6.78 -8.41 -4.01
N THR A 42 6.15 -8.06 -5.12
CA THR A 42 5.24 -8.92 -5.90
C THR A 42 5.55 -8.83 -7.38
N PRO A 43 5.13 -9.81 -8.21
CA PRO A 43 5.28 -9.74 -9.66
C PRO A 43 4.66 -8.49 -10.30
N MET A 44 3.66 -7.90 -9.66
CA MET A 44 3.05 -6.65 -10.12
C MET A 44 4.05 -5.49 -10.17
N LEU A 45 5.03 -5.46 -9.25
CA LEU A 45 6.06 -4.43 -9.19
C LEU A 45 7.43 -4.92 -9.67
N GLN A 46 7.71 -6.20 -9.47
CA GLN A 46 8.97 -6.82 -9.87
C GLN A 46 8.89 -7.35 -11.30
N ASN A 47 8.86 -6.44 -12.27
CA ASN A 47 8.82 -6.79 -13.69
C ASN A 47 9.58 -5.75 -14.54
N PRO A 48 10.04 -6.13 -15.75
CA PRO A 48 10.85 -5.26 -16.62
C PRO A 48 10.20 -3.92 -16.96
N VAL A 49 8.87 -3.88 -17.10
CA VAL A 49 8.16 -2.63 -17.44
C VAL A 49 8.30 -1.62 -16.29
N ASN A 50 8.09 -2.04 -15.04
CA ASN A 50 8.27 -1.18 -13.89
C ASN A 50 9.73 -0.78 -13.67
N PHE A 51 10.67 -1.68 -13.94
CA PHE A 51 12.09 -1.37 -13.84
C PHE A 51 12.49 -0.28 -14.83
N GLY A 52 12.02 -0.36 -16.08
CA GLY A 52 12.24 0.67 -17.10
C GLY A 52 11.62 2.03 -16.74
N LEU A 53 10.47 2.04 -16.07
CA LEU A 53 9.84 3.28 -15.57
C LEU A 53 10.65 3.94 -14.45
N LEU A 54 11.30 3.15 -13.60
CA LEU A 54 12.09 3.63 -12.46
C LEU A 54 13.52 4.01 -12.83
N ARG A 55 14.07 3.36 -13.86
CA ARG A 55 15.43 3.58 -14.38
C ARG A 55 15.42 3.80 -15.90
N PRO A 56 14.79 4.90 -16.35
CA PRO A 56 14.74 5.23 -17.77
C PRO A 56 16.10 5.59 -18.37
N ASP A 57 17.12 5.71 -17.52
CA ASP A 57 18.51 5.94 -17.88
C ASP A 57 19.25 4.66 -18.31
N LEU A 58 18.64 3.47 -18.10
CA LEU A 58 19.21 2.18 -18.45
C LEU A 58 18.36 1.50 -19.56
N ASP A 59 19.03 0.81 -20.49
CA ASP A 59 18.36 0.11 -21.59
C ASP A 59 17.61 -1.15 -21.12
N ASP A 60 18.14 -1.88 -20.15
CA ASP A 60 17.54 -3.11 -19.59
C ASP A 60 17.79 -3.21 -18.07
N PRO A 61 17.09 -2.40 -17.28
CA PRO A 61 17.30 -2.36 -15.85
C PRO A 61 16.84 -3.65 -15.17
N THR A 62 17.61 -4.09 -14.17
CA THR A 62 17.34 -5.26 -13.35
C THR A 62 16.64 -4.91 -12.04
N ALA A 63 16.20 -5.94 -11.30
CA ALA A 63 15.66 -5.75 -9.95
C ALA A 63 16.65 -5.04 -9.01
N GLU A 64 17.94 -5.29 -9.14
CA GLU A 64 18.98 -4.66 -8.30
C GLU A 64 19.13 -3.17 -8.60
N ASP A 65 19.01 -2.78 -9.87
CA ASP A 65 19.16 -1.39 -10.30
C ASP A 65 18.06 -0.46 -9.77
N VAL A 66 16.89 -1.01 -9.43
CA VAL A 66 15.75 -0.25 -8.90
C VAL A 66 15.69 -0.19 -7.37
N LEU A 67 16.45 -1.03 -6.65
CA LEU A 67 16.47 -1.03 -5.19
C LEU A 67 16.80 0.34 -4.57
N PRO A 68 17.81 1.09 -5.05
CA PRO A 68 18.08 2.42 -4.52
C PRO A 68 16.91 3.38 -4.69
N VAL A 69 16.20 3.31 -5.83
CA VAL A 69 15.03 4.16 -6.10
C VAL A 69 13.92 3.84 -5.11
N TYR A 70 13.57 2.56 -4.94
CA TYR A 70 12.56 2.16 -3.95
C TYR A 70 12.91 2.58 -2.53
N ARG A 71 14.18 2.48 -2.14
CA ARG A 71 14.64 2.95 -0.82
C ARG A 71 14.39 4.44 -0.58
N THR A 72 14.49 5.27 -1.62
CA THR A 72 14.25 6.71 -1.48
C THR A 72 12.78 7.05 -1.22
N LEU A 73 11.86 6.14 -1.50
CA LEU A 73 10.44 6.35 -1.31
C LEU A 73 9.99 6.16 0.14
N ASN A 74 10.70 5.36 0.91
CA ASN A 74 10.34 4.99 2.28
C ASN A 74 11.12 5.82 3.31
N ALA A 75 10.55 6.02 4.49
CA ALA A 75 11.27 6.60 5.64
C ALA A 75 12.19 5.56 6.29
N LEU A 76 11.72 4.31 6.40
CA LEU A 76 12.59 3.21 6.83
C LEU A 76 13.56 2.83 5.70
N PRO A 77 14.81 2.42 6.01
CA PRO A 77 15.84 2.16 5.02
C PRO A 77 15.67 0.80 4.31
N ILE A 78 14.48 0.53 3.83
CA ILE A 78 14.14 -0.69 3.09
C ILE A 78 13.56 -0.35 1.71
N PRO A 79 13.80 -1.15 0.68
CA PRO A 79 13.28 -0.87 -0.67
C PRO A 79 11.78 -1.17 -0.79
N TYR A 80 11.30 -2.20 -0.14
CA TYR A 80 9.89 -2.65 -0.18
C TYR A 80 9.54 -3.49 1.05
N VAL A 81 8.25 -3.64 1.30
CA VAL A 81 7.71 -4.57 2.29
C VAL A 81 7.40 -5.91 1.64
N GLN A 82 7.30 -6.96 2.43
CA GLN A 82 6.92 -8.28 1.96
C GLN A 82 5.40 -8.48 1.98
N ALA A 83 4.90 -9.41 1.17
CA ALA A 83 3.48 -9.76 1.19
C ALA A 83 3.03 -10.25 2.58
N ASP A 84 3.91 -10.91 3.32
CA ASP A 84 3.65 -11.36 4.69
C ASP A 84 3.41 -10.20 5.67
N ASP A 85 4.05 -9.06 5.49
CA ASP A 85 3.80 -7.87 6.33
C ASP A 85 2.37 -7.36 6.15
N ILE A 86 1.89 -7.38 4.91
CA ILE A 86 0.50 -7.00 4.60
C ILE A 86 -0.47 -8.05 5.14
N ARG A 87 -0.17 -9.33 4.97
CA ARG A 87 -0.98 -10.43 5.52
C ARG A 87 -1.13 -10.31 7.03
N ASN A 88 -0.06 -10.00 7.76
CA ASN A 88 -0.10 -9.86 9.22
C ASN A 88 -1.00 -8.69 9.66
N ALA A 89 -0.98 -7.58 8.95
CA ALA A 89 -1.89 -6.46 9.21
C ALA A 89 -3.36 -6.85 8.97
N VAL A 90 -3.65 -7.59 7.89
CA VAL A 90 -5.00 -8.10 7.61
C VAL A 90 -5.43 -9.09 8.70
N LEU A 91 -4.57 -10.01 9.11
CA LEU A 91 -4.88 -10.96 10.19
C LEU A 91 -5.23 -10.24 11.50
N PHE A 92 -4.48 -9.21 11.87
CA PHE A 92 -4.81 -8.39 13.04
C PHE A 92 -6.20 -7.77 12.90
N LEU A 93 -6.47 -7.10 11.78
CA LEU A 93 -7.74 -6.39 11.57
C LEU A 93 -8.97 -7.31 11.54
N VAL A 94 -8.85 -8.56 11.05
CA VAL A 94 -9.96 -9.52 11.02
C VAL A 94 -10.10 -10.34 12.31
N SER A 95 -9.13 -10.24 13.21
CA SER A 95 -9.14 -10.97 14.48
C SER A 95 -9.93 -10.24 15.57
N ASP A 96 -10.24 -10.93 16.65
CA ASP A 96 -10.88 -10.36 17.84
C ASP A 96 -9.99 -9.36 18.57
N GLU A 97 -8.68 -9.40 18.34
CA GLU A 97 -7.74 -8.41 18.88
C GLU A 97 -8.05 -6.99 18.38
N ALA A 98 -8.62 -6.88 17.17
CA ALA A 98 -9.05 -5.63 16.58
C ALA A 98 -10.56 -5.38 16.70
N ARG A 99 -11.24 -6.00 17.67
CA ARG A 99 -12.71 -5.99 17.81
C ARG A 99 -13.36 -4.61 17.87
N TYR A 100 -12.62 -3.58 18.24
CA TYR A 100 -13.10 -2.19 18.29
C TYR A 100 -12.41 -1.27 17.28
N VAL A 101 -11.74 -1.85 16.28
CA VAL A 101 -11.09 -1.12 15.19
C VAL A 101 -11.98 -1.13 13.97
N THR A 102 -12.56 0.02 13.61
CA THR A 102 -13.36 0.21 12.40
C THR A 102 -13.12 1.60 11.81
N GLY A 103 -13.26 1.77 10.51
CA GLY A 103 -13.05 3.03 9.80
C GLY A 103 -11.58 3.47 9.69
N VAL A 104 -10.64 2.57 9.92
CA VAL A 104 -9.20 2.86 9.92
C VAL A 104 -8.61 2.53 8.55
N ALA A 105 -7.86 3.49 8.00
CA ALA A 105 -6.91 3.24 6.92
C ALA A 105 -5.54 3.00 7.55
N LEU A 106 -5.11 1.73 7.62
CA LEU A 106 -3.87 1.31 8.27
C LEU A 106 -2.71 1.29 7.27
N PRO A 107 -1.75 2.23 7.36
CA PRO A 107 -0.56 2.18 6.52
C PRO A 107 0.36 1.03 6.95
N VAL A 108 0.81 0.24 5.98
CA VAL A 108 1.91 -0.73 6.12
C VAL A 108 2.92 -0.38 5.03
N ASP A 109 3.60 0.74 5.23
CA ASP A 109 4.22 1.49 4.14
C ASP A 109 5.66 1.94 4.41
N ALA A 110 6.27 1.43 5.44
CA ALA A 110 7.64 1.82 5.84
C ALA A 110 7.82 3.34 5.95
N GLY A 111 6.75 4.07 6.29
CA GLY A 111 6.75 5.52 6.44
C GLY A 111 6.68 6.28 5.12
N TYR A 112 6.25 5.65 4.03
CA TYR A 112 6.07 6.33 2.74
C TYR A 112 5.13 7.55 2.84
N ALA A 113 4.02 7.43 3.57
CA ALA A 113 3.01 8.48 3.67
C ALA A 113 3.41 9.67 4.55
N VAL A 114 4.48 9.54 5.36
CA VAL A 114 4.96 10.61 6.26
C VAL A 114 6.28 11.25 5.79
N LYS A 115 6.81 10.79 4.66
CA LYS A 115 8.01 11.33 4.04
C LYS A 115 7.62 12.36 2.96
#